data_e030e09a95f8b8fbdf032e79002f449a
#
_entry.id   e030e09a95f8b8fbdf032e79002f449a
#
_cell.length_a   1.000
_cell.length_b   1.000
_cell.length_c   1.000
_cell.angle_alpha   90.00
_cell.angle_beta   90.00
_cell.angle_gamma   90.00
#
_symmetry.space_group_name_H-M   'P 1'
#
loop_
_entity.id
_entity.type
_entity.pdbx_description
1 polymer ?
#
loop_
_entity_poly.entity_id
_entity_poly.type
_entity_poly.pdbx_seq_one_letter_code
_entity_poly.pdbx_strand_id
1 'polypeptide(L)'
;MTVPGPVGSRPLAVPEHEPASRTVGPVCPPRVVLAGIGNEMRGDDGVGPVVARRAAQLSSLPGGGFVTSLAGPLNEPLDLLEGWGSDDLAIVVDAVRSGAPPGAVTLTWLEQLVDVVLPAKCARASTHGLGVADVFRLAGEIGLAPQRVALVGVEGQDFSPGVGLSAAVEAGAARALALVVDLARAAQEGTG
;
A
#
# COMPACT_ATOMS: atom_id res chain seq x y z
N MET A 1 -24.54 -71.41 -21.50
CA MET A 1 -24.59 -69.95 -21.59
C MET A 1 -24.38 -69.41 -20.20
N THR A 2 -23.14 -69.03 -19.88
CA THR A 2 -22.75 -68.56 -18.52
C THR A 2 -22.63 -67.08 -18.59
N VAL A 3 -23.38 -66.33 -17.78
CA VAL A 3 -23.38 -64.88 -17.69
C VAL A 3 -22.20 -64.45 -16.76
N PRO A 4 -21.33 -63.57 -17.14
CA PRO A 4 -20.29 -63.07 -16.24
C PRO A 4 -20.88 -62.06 -15.22
N GLY A 5 -20.49 -62.23 -13.96
CA GLY A 5 -20.88 -61.38 -12.85
C GLY A 5 -20.21 -59.98 -12.85
N PRO A 6 -20.72 -59.04 -12.04
CA PRO A 6 -20.30 -57.65 -12.07
C PRO A 6 -18.87 -57.44 -11.54
N VAL A 7 -18.11 -56.67 -12.29
CA VAL A 7 -16.76 -56.22 -11.94
C VAL A 7 -16.85 -55.22 -10.78
N GLY A 8 -16.27 -55.58 -9.65
CA GLY A 8 -16.18 -54.73 -8.47
C GLY A 8 -15.32 -53.46 -8.73
N SER A 9 -15.93 -52.32 -8.66
CA SER A 9 -15.26 -51.01 -8.68
C SER A 9 -14.51 -50.78 -7.37
N ARG A 10 -13.21 -50.79 -7.48
CA ARG A 10 -12.29 -50.43 -6.38
C ARG A 10 -12.29 -48.91 -6.21
N PRO A 11 -12.52 -48.35 -4.98
CA PRO A 11 -12.47 -46.91 -4.78
C PRO A 11 -11.05 -46.41 -4.99
N LEU A 12 -10.88 -45.34 -5.80
CA LEU A 12 -9.65 -44.59 -5.90
C LEU A 12 -9.40 -43.92 -4.56
N ALA A 13 -8.31 -44.33 -3.89
CA ALA A 13 -7.80 -43.62 -2.71
C ALA A 13 -7.35 -42.23 -3.15
N VAL A 14 -8.03 -41.22 -2.66
CA VAL A 14 -7.55 -39.81 -2.75
C VAL A 14 -6.36 -39.67 -1.79
N PRO A 15 -5.20 -39.28 -2.23
CA PRO A 15 -4.09 -39.03 -1.31
C PRO A 15 -4.50 -37.91 -0.35
N GLU A 16 -4.51 -38.21 0.94
CA GLU A 16 -4.63 -37.21 2.00
C GLU A 16 -3.43 -36.26 1.88
N HIS A 17 -3.70 -35.05 1.47
CA HIS A 17 -2.70 -33.97 1.50
C HIS A 17 -2.49 -33.63 2.97
N GLU A 18 -1.43 -34.17 3.57
CA GLU A 18 -0.91 -33.63 4.83
C GLU A 18 -0.59 -32.16 4.60
N PRO A 19 -1.10 -31.22 5.45
CA PRO A 19 -0.70 -29.84 5.36
C PRO A 19 0.81 -29.78 5.63
N ALA A 20 1.56 -29.35 4.61
CA ALA A 20 3.00 -29.13 4.75
C ALA A 20 3.23 -28.28 6.00
N SER A 21 3.90 -28.85 6.99
CA SER A 21 4.36 -28.14 8.19
C SER A 21 5.19 -26.95 7.73
N ARG A 22 4.58 -25.75 7.77
CA ARG A 22 5.33 -24.50 7.60
C ARG A 22 6.31 -24.41 8.76
N THR A 23 7.53 -24.77 8.50
CA THR A 23 8.66 -24.39 9.36
C THR A 23 8.65 -22.87 9.41
N VAL A 24 8.23 -22.34 10.56
CA VAL A 24 8.34 -20.90 10.84
C VAL A 24 9.83 -20.62 10.94
N GLY A 25 10.43 -20.15 9.85
CA GLY A 25 11.77 -19.59 9.85
C GLY A 25 11.84 -18.36 10.76
N PRO A 26 13.02 -17.81 11.03
CA PRO A 26 13.14 -16.61 11.84
C PRO A 26 12.22 -15.53 11.24
N VAL A 27 11.27 -15.03 12.04
CA VAL A 27 10.36 -13.95 11.63
C VAL A 27 11.21 -12.72 11.42
N CYS A 28 11.50 -12.43 10.16
CA CYS A 28 12.13 -11.16 9.80
C CYS A 28 11.05 -10.06 9.92
N PRO A 29 11.35 -8.92 10.54
CA PRO A 29 10.38 -7.84 10.60
C PRO A 29 9.92 -7.44 9.19
N PRO A 30 8.65 -7.09 9.00
CA PRO A 30 8.14 -6.71 7.69
C PRO A 30 8.92 -5.51 7.16
N ARG A 31 9.29 -5.56 5.90
CA ARG A 31 9.90 -4.42 5.23
C ARG A 31 8.83 -3.33 5.07
N VAL A 32 9.17 -2.10 5.39
CA VAL A 32 8.28 -0.96 5.17
C VAL A 32 8.60 -0.34 3.81
N VAL A 33 7.61 -0.35 2.93
CA VAL A 33 7.70 0.26 1.60
C VAL A 33 6.87 1.53 1.59
N LEU A 34 7.51 2.67 1.37
CA LEU A 34 6.83 3.97 1.27
C LEU A 34 6.75 4.41 -0.19
N ALA A 35 5.55 4.77 -0.62
CA ALA A 35 5.28 5.33 -1.93
C ALA A 35 4.59 6.70 -1.81
N GLY A 36 5.09 7.70 -2.52
CA GLY A 36 4.44 9.00 -2.67
C GLY A 36 3.88 9.14 -4.08
N ILE A 37 2.57 9.26 -4.21
CA ILE A 37 1.87 9.41 -5.50
C ILE A 37 1.54 10.88 -5.73
N GLY A 38 1.60 11.32 -6.98
CA GLY A 38 1.21 12.64 -7.42
C GLY A 38 2.23 13.32 -8.30
N ASN A 39 1.86 14.51 -8.79
CA ASN A 39 2.65 15.29 -9.74
C ASN A 39 3.11 16.62 -9.12
N GLU A 40 4.40 16.79 -8.87
CA GLU A 40 4.99 18.00 -8.26
C GLU A 40 4.83 19.27 -9.13
N MET A 41 4.46 19.11 -10.41
CA MET A 41 4.17 20.23 -11.32
C MET A 41 2.70 20.68 -11.25
N ARG A 42 1.92 20.18 -10.29
CA ARG A 42 0.49 20.47 -10.14
C ARG A 42 0.12 20.88 -8.71
N GLY A 43 0.88 21.80 -8.13
CA GLY A 43 0.61 22.34 -6.80
C GLY A 43 0.52 21.25 -5.74
N ASP A 44 -0.61 21.18 -5.03
CA ASP A 44 -0.83 20.27 -3.91
C ASP A 44 -0.85 18.77 -4.29
N ASP A 45 -0.99 18.45 -5.56
CA ASP A 45 -0.83 17.07 -6.09
C ASP A 45 0.57 16.51 -5.80
N GLY A 46 1.55 17.37 -5.61
CA GLY A 46 2.94 16.99 -5.28
C GLY A 46 3.16 16.57 -3.83
N VAL A 47 2.15 16.54 -2.95
CA VAL A 47 2.35 16.26 -1.53
C VAL A 47 2.91 14.87 -1.27
N GLY A 48 2.44 13.85 -2.00
CA GLY A 48 2.93 12.47 -1.86
C GLY A 48 4.43 12.35 -2.12
N PRO A 49 4.95 12.75 -3.30
CA PRO A 49 6.38 12.80 -3.59
C PRO A 49 7.20 13.62 -2.60
N VAL A 50 6.67 14.76 -2.13
CA VAL A 50 7.35 15.60 -1.13
C VAL A 50 7.52 14.86 0.19
N VAL A 51 6.47 14.20 0.71
CA VAL A 51 6.52 13.43 1.96
C VAL A 51 7.46 12.24 1.81
N ALA A 52 7.38 11.49 0.71
CA ALA A 52 8.24 10.34 0.45
C ALA A 52 9.71 10.73 0.43
N ARG A 53 10.07 11.82 -0.25
CA ARG A 53 11.44 12.33 -0.29
C ARG A 53 11.95 12.79 1.09
N ARG A 54 11.12 13.47 1.88
CA ARG A 54 11.47 13.87 3.26
C ARG A 54 11.68 12.68 4.18
N ALA A 55 10.83 11.66 4.05
CA ALA A 55 10.98 10.41 4.81
C ALA A 55 12.29 9.69 4.45
N ALA A 56 12.66 9.66 3.16
CA ALA A 56 13.94 9.11 2.71
C ALA A 56 15.13 9.78 3.36
N GLN A 57 15.11 11.11 3.40
CA GLN A 57 16.17 11.88 4.04
C GLN A 57 16.29 11.55 5.53
N LEU A 58 15.18 11.42 6.25
CA LEU A 58 15.18 11.02 7.67
C LEU A 58 15.66 9.58 7.87
N SER A 59 15.26 8.66 7.02
CA SER A 59 15.65 7.24 7.10
C SER A 59 17.14 7.03 6.84
N SER A 60 17.80 7.91 6.10
CA SER A 60 19.26 7.86 5.84
C SER A 60 20.12 8.37 6.99
N LEU A 61 19.54 9.00 8.01
CA LEU A 61 20.28 9.49 9.18
C LEU A 61 20.63 8.34 10.14
N PRO A 62 21.69 8.46 10.97
CA PRO A 62 22.02 7.50 12.00
C PRO A 62 20.83 7.25 12.93
N GLY A 63 20.42 6.00 13.08
CA GLY A 63 19.22 5.60 13.83
C GLY A 63 17.91 5.77 13.07
N GLY A 64 17.98 6.18 11.79
CA GLY A 64 16.79 6.43 10.93
C GLY A 64 16.17 5.19 10.30
N GLY A 65 16.84 4.10 10.10
CA GLY A 65 16.53 2.92 9.27
C GLY A 65 15.11 2.30 9.32
N PHE A 66 14.08 3.13 9.48
CA PHE A 66 12.69 2.70 9.59
C PHE A 66 11.98 2.51 8.22
N VAL A 67 12.55 2.99 7.13
CA VAL A 67 12.05 2.75 5.77
C VAL A 67 13.08 1.93 5.02
N THR A 68 12.73 0.73 4.63
CA THR A 68 13.67 -0.21 3.99
C THR A 68 13.66 -0.13 2.47
N SER A 69 12.61 0.44 1.87
CA SER A 69 12.54 0.68 0.42
C SER A 69 11.70 1.91 0.15
N LEU A 70 12.20 2.75 -0.73
CA LEU A 70 11.44 3.83 -1.35
C LEU A 70 11.15 3.41 -2.78
N ALA A 71 9.89 3.19 -3.06
CA ALA A 71 9.43 3.44 -4.40
C ALA A 71 9.51 4.97 -4.57
N GLY A 72 10.27 5.46 -5.55
CA GLY A 72 10.45 6.91 -5.79
C GLY A 72 9.12 7.64 -6.06
N PRO A 73 9.15 8.93 -6.40
CA PRO A 73 7.95 9.64 -6.80
C PRO A 73 7.31 8.88 -7.95
N LEU A 74 6.15 8.29 -7.68
CA LEU A 74 5.43 7.50 -8.67
C LEU A 74 4.53 8.43 -9.46
N ASN A 75 4.74 8.49 -10.77
CA ASN A 75 3.88 9.25 -11.67
C ASN A 75 2.61 8.46 -12.01
N GLU A 76 2.70 7.14 -11.97
CA GLU A 76 1.60 6.23 -12.28
C GLU A 76 1.35 5.26 -11.12
N PRO A 77 0.09 5.08 -10.69
CA PRO A 77 -0.23 4.14 -9.61
C PRO A 77 0.21 2.69 -9.86
N LEU A 78 0.31 2.27 -11.13
CA LEU A 78 0.77 0.92 -11.50
C LEU A 78 2.23 0.64 -11.11
N ASP A 79 3.07 1.67 -10.99
CA ASP A 79 4.47 1.52 -10.55
C ASP A 79 4.55 0.93 -9.13
N LEU A 80 3.45 1.01 -8.35
CA LEU A 80 3.36 0.39 -7.03
C LEU A 80 3.53 -1.13 -7.08
N LEU A 81 3.08 -1.79 -8.17
CA LEU A 81 3.12 -3.26 -8.28
C LEU A 81 4.53 -3.83 -8.27
N GLU A 82 5.53 -3.03 -8.64
CA GLU A 82 6.94 -3.47 -8.69
C GLU A 82 7.67 -3.23 -7.36
N GLY A 83 7.09 -2.45 -6.45
CA GLY A 83 7.77 -1.92 -5.27
C GLY A 83 7.70 -2.78 -4.01
N TRP A 84 6.71 -3.65 -3.87
CA TRP A 84 6.44 -4.39 -2.63
C TRP A 84 6.39 -5.91 -2.80
N GLY A 85 6.51 -6.63 -1.67
CA GLY A 85 6.26 -8.05 -1.56
C GLY A 85 5.04 -8.34 -0.68
N SER A 86 4.61 -9.60 -0.64
CA SER A 86 3.43 -10.05 0.11
C SER A 86 3.53 -9.78 1.62
N ASP A 87 4.73 -9.82 2.18
CA ASP A 87 4.95 -9.70 3.63
C ASP A 87 5.27 -8.25 4.06
N ASP A 88 5.27 -7.29 3.13
CA ASP A 88 5.60 -5.91 3.39
C ASP A 88 4.43 -5.13 4.02
N LEU A 89 4.76 -4.08 4.77
CA LEU A 89 3.86 -2.98 5.05
C LEU A 89 4.03 -1.92 3.97
N ALA A 90 3.02 -1.73 3.11
CA ALA A 90 3.00 -0.63 2.17
C ALA A 90 2.37 0.60 2.80
N ILE A 91 3.05 1.74 2.75
CA ILE A 91 2.52 3.06 3.13
C ILE A 91 2.45 3.89 1.86
N VAL A 92 1.26 4.34 1.50
CA VAL A 92 1.03 5.18 0.31
C VAL A 92 0.57 6.55 0.75
N VAL A 93 1.24 7.59 0.28
CA VAL A 93 0.87 8.99 0.54
C VAL A 93 0.37 9.62 -0.76
N ASP A 94 -0.80 10.25 -0.72
CA ASP A 94 -1.42 10.86 -1.89
C ASP A 94 -2.21 12.13 -1.51
N ALA A 95 -2.39 13.02 -2.48
CA ALA A 95 -3.29 14.15 -2.36
C ALA A 95 -4.73 13.70 -2.56
N VAL A 96 -5.64 14.14 -1.69
CA VAL A 96 -7.06 13.76 -1.78
C VAL A 96 -7.96 14.99 -1.87
N ARG A 97 -9.16 14.79 -2.45
CA ARG A 97 -10.25 15.77 -2.49
C ARG A 97 -11.49 15.16 -1.84
N SER A 98 -11.54 15.17 -0.53
CA SER A 98 -12.68 14.63 0.23
C SER A 98 -13.69 15.71 0.65
N GLY A 99 -13.30 16.98 0.55
CA GLY A 99 -14.03 18.14 1.06
C GLY A 99 -13.72 18.45 2.53
N ALA A 100 -12.67 17.85 3.08
CA ALA A 100 -12.12 18.20 4.39
C ALA A 100 -11.38 19.56 4.32
N PRO A 101 -11.06 20.19 5.47
CA PRO A 101 -10.20 21.37 5.45
C PRO A 101 -8.85 21.10 4.78
N PRO A 102 -8.33 22.02 3.94
CA PRO A 102 -7.04 21.87 3.30
C PRO A 102 -5.91 21.50 4.27
N GLY A 103 -5.08 20.55 3.88
CA GLY A 103 -4.01 20.02 4.70
C GLY A 103 -4.45 18.97 5.72
N ALA A 104 -5.75 18.70 5.91
CA ALA A 104 -6.18 17.61 6.79
C ALA A 104 -5.55 16.28 6.35
N VAL A 105 -5.08 15.50 7.33
CA VAL A 105 -4.46 14.19 7.10
C VAL A 105 -5.42 13.09 7.52
N THR A 106 -5.61 12.10 6.66
CA THR A 106 -6.43 10.91 6.91
C THR A 106 -5.56 9.66 6.80
N LEU A 107 -5.84 8.66 7.64
CA LEU A 107 -5.25 7.33 7.57
C LEU A 107 -6.37 6.32 7.30
N THR A 108 -6.18 5.50 6.28
CA THR A 108 -7.07 4.39 5.97
C THR A 108 -6.25 3.11 5.86
N TRP A 109 -6.58 2.09 6.64
CA TRP A 109 -6.01 0.77 6.53
C TRP A 109 -6.78 -0.06 5.50
N LEU A 110 -6.06 -0.75 4.64
CA LEU A 110 -6.61 -1.76 3.76
C LEU A 110 -6.09 -3.12 4.26
N GLU A 111 -6.94 -3.82 4.99
CA GLU A 111 -6.67 -5.18 5.46
C GLU A 111 -7.48 -6.12 4.58
N GLN A 112 -6.83 -7.11 3.97
CA GLN A 112 -7.44 -8.10 3.07
C GLN A 112 -8.16 -7.48 1.85
N LEU A 113 -7.41 -7.29 0.78
CA LEU A 113 -7.84 -6.66 -0.47
C LEU A 113 -8.94 -7.38 -1.26
N VAL A 114 -9.46 -8.50 -0.76
CA VAL A 114 -10.45 -9.31 -1.50
C VAL A 114 -11.86 -8.71 -1.46
N ASP A 115 -12.19 -7.86 -0.46
CA ASP A 115 -13.56 -7.32 -0.27
C ASP A 115 -13.62 -5.79 -0.07
N VAL A 116 -12.56 -5.06 -0.38
CA VAL A 116 -12.56 -3.62 -0.13
C VAL A 116 -13.36 -2.89 -1.21
N VAL A 117 -14.63 -2.67 -0.93
CA VAL A 117 -15.37 -1.55 -1.52
C VAL A 117 -14.79 -0.28 -0.89
N LEU A 118 -13.73 0.25 -1.50
CA LEU A 118 -13.21 1.55 -1.06
C LEU A 118 -14.34 2.58 -1.11
N PRO A 119 -14.46 3.43 -0.08
CA PRO A 119 -15.46 4.48 -0.08
C PRO A 119 -15.36 5.24 -1.41
N ALA A 120 -16.47 5.48 -2.09
CA ALA A 120 -16.51 6.16 -3.39
C ALA A 120 -15.77 7.52 -3.40
N LYS A 121 -15.47 8.07 -2.23
CA LYS A 121 -14.67 9.28 -2.03
C LYS A 121 -13.16 9.06 -2.28
N CYS A 122 -12.63 7.87 -1.98
CA CYS A 122 -11.24 7.53 -2.28
C CYS A 122 -11.04 7.13 -3.76
N ALA A 123 -12.05 6.51 -4.37
CA ALA A 123 -12.00 6.10 -5.77
C ALA A 123 -12.06 7.28 -6.78
N ARG A 124 -12.56 8.45 -6.37
CA ARG A 124 -12.72 9.62 -7.25
C ARG A 124 -11.61 10.66 -7.14
N ALA A 125 -10.63 10.45 -6.26
CA ALA A 125 -9.61 11.45 -5.98
C ALA A 125 -8.41 11.42 -6.94
N SER A 126 -8.27 10.36 -7.74
CA SER A 126 -7.17 10.22 -8.68
C SER A 126 -7.45 10.94 -10.00
N THR A 127 -6.57 11.85 -10.39
CA THR A 127 -6.58 12.52 -11.71
C THR A 127 -6.05 11.62 -12.82
N HIS A 128 -5.59 10.42 -12.49
CA HIS A 128 -5.07 9.40 -13.39
C HIS A 128 -6.11 8.29 -13.57
N GLY A 129 -6.27 7.75 -14.77
CA GLY A 129 -7.37 6.87 -15.17
C GLY A 129 -7.53 5.58 -14.34
N LEU A 130 -6.47 5.07 -13.69
CA LEU A 130 -6.53 4.07 -12.63
C LEU A 130 -6.20 4.74 -11.29
N GLY A 131 -7.11 4.63 -10.32
CA GLY A 131 -6.85 5.09 -8.95
C GLY A 131 -5.97 4.10 -8.18
N VAL A 132 -5.34 4.58 -7.10
CA VAL A 132 -4.56 3.72 -6.16
C VAL A 132 -5.37 2.49 -5.74
N ALA A 133 -6.67 2.66 -5.52
CA ALA A 133 -7.61 1.61 -5.17
C ALA A 133 -7.72 0.50 -6.22
N ASP A 134 -7.73 0.87 -7.49
CA ASP A 134 -7.84 -0.08 -8.60
C ASP A 134 -6.55 -0.89 -8.74
N VAL A 135 -5.40 -0.27 -8.48
CA VAL A 135 -4.10 -0.95 -8.47
C VAL A 135 -4.01 -1.96 -7.34
N PHE A 136 -4.49 -1.63 -6.14
CA PHE A 136 -4.52 -2.57 -5.03
C PHE A 136 -5.45 -3.75 -5.29
N ARG A 137 -6.62 -3.51 -5.89
CA ARG A 137 -7.52 -4.60 -6.29
C ARG A 137 -6.85 -5.52 -7.31
N LEU A 138 -6.22 -4.96 -8.33
CA LEU A 138 -5.46 -5.73 -9.33
C LEU A 138 -4.35 -6.53 -8.67
N ALA A 139 -3.57 -5.92 -7.77
CA ALA A 139 -2.52 -6.60 -7.01
C ALA A 139 -3.07 -7.80 -6.22
N GLY A 140 -4.25 -7.67 -5.62
CA GLY A 140 -4.94 -8.77 -4.93
C GLY A 140 -5.31 -9.91 -5.87
N GLU A 141 -5.87 -9.60 -7.04
CA GLU A 141 -6.27 -10.61 -8.04
C GLU A 141 -5.08 -11.40 -8.60
N ILE A 142 -3.91 -10.77 -8.74
CA ILE A 142 -2.70 -11.42 -9.26
C ILE A 142 -1.74 -11.94 -8.18
N GLY A 143 -2.13 -11.85 -6.90
CA GLY A 143 -1.35 -12.36 -5.78
C GLY A 143 -0.09 -11.55 -5.44
N LEU A 144 -0.02 -10.28 -5.85
CA LEU A 144 1.09 -9.34 -5.59
C LEU A 144 0.75 -8.29 -4.53
N ALA A 145 -0.42 -8.38 -3.89
CA ALA A 145 -0.80 -7.41 -2.87
C ALA A 145 0.02 -7.59 -1.59
N PRO A 146 0.50 -6.49 -1.00
CA PRO A 146 1.10 -6.54 0.33
C PRO A 146 0.02 -6.88 1.37
N GLN A 147 0.43 -7.53 2.46
CA GLN A 147 -0.50 -8.01 3.49
C GLN A 147 -1.20 -6.85 4.22
N ARG A 148 -0.51 -5.72 4.36
CA ARG A 148 -1.00 -4.53 5.05
C ARG A 148 -0.68 -3.29 4.23
N VAL A 149 -1.69 -2.45 4.04
CA VAL A 149 -1.54 -1.17 3.33
C VAL A 149 -2.12 -0.03 4.17
N ALA A 150 -1.33 1.00 4.39
CA ALA A 150 -1.74 2.26 5.00
C ALA A 150 -1.83 3.34 3.91
N LEU A 151 -3.02 3.84 3.64
CA LEU A 151 -3.22 5.02 2.79
C LEU A 151 -3.24 6.28 3.65
N VAL A 152 -2.30 7.17 3.41
CA VAL A 152 -2.20 8.48 4.07
C VAL A 152 -2.62 9.55 3.06
N GLY A 153 -3.85 10.02 3.20
CA GLY A 153 -4.40 11.09 2.36
C GLY A 153 -4.14 12.46 2.95
N VAL A 154 -3.70 13.43 2.13
CA VAL A 154 -3.59 14.83 2.53
C VAL A 154 -4.58 15.65 1.70
N GLU A 155 -5.51 16.35 2.35
CA GLU A 155 -6.51 17.16 1.65
C GLU A 155 -5.85 18.32 0.92
N GLY A 156 -5.93 18.31 -0.43
CA GLY A 156 -5.40 19.34 -1.29
C GLY A 156 -6.37 20.51 -1.48
N GLN A 157 -5.84 21.68 -1.80
CA GLN A 157 -6.59 22.90 -2.08
C GLN A 157 -6.43 23.34 -3.52
N ASP A 158 -5.19 23.32 -4.04
CA ASP A 158 -4.86 23.82 -5.39
C ASP A 158 -4.14 22.73 -6.19
N PHE A 159 -4.73 22.35 -7.30
CA PHE A 159 -4.20 21.35 -8.25
C PHE A 159 -3.92 21.96 -9.62
N SER A 160 -3.82 23.29 -9.70
CA SER A 160 -3.45 24.00 -10.92
C SER A 160 -1.98 23.72 -11.30
N PRO A 161 -1.62 23.89 -12.58
CA PRO A 161 -0.23 23.80 -12.98
C PRO A 161 0.63 24.78 -12.19
N GLY A 162 1.72 24.28 -11.59
CA GLY A 162 2.63 25.06 -10.75
C GLY A 162 3.43 24.16 -9.81
N VAL A 163 4.54 24.69 -9.31
CA VAL A 163 5.44 23.99 -8.38
C VAL A 163 5.20 24.48 -6.96
N GLY A 164 5.23 23.55 -6.01
CA GLY A 164 5.13 23.85 -4.58
C GLY A 164 3.73 23.62 -4.00
N LEU A 165 3.68 23.37 -2.71
CA LEU A 165 2.46 23.11 -1.96
C LEU A 165 1.86 24.41 -1.43
N SER A 166 0.53 24.48 -1.34
CA SER A 166 -0.12 25.55 -0.58
C SER A 166 0.30 25.51 0.91
N ALA A 167 0.25 26.63 1.61
CA ALA A 167 0.68 26.69 3.01
C ALA A 167 -0.06 25.69 3.92
N ALA A 168 -1.35 25.46 3.66
CA ALA A 168 -2.15 24.49 4.41
C ALA A 168 -1.67 23.05 4.17
N VAL A 169 -1.37 22.73 2.92
CA VAL A 169 -0.90 21.39 2.51
C VAL A 169 0.55 21.17 2.93
N GLU A 170 1.39 22.19 2.94
CA GLU A 170 2.75 22.10 3.50
C GLU A 170 2.73 21.72 4.99
N ALA A 171 1.83 22.36 5.77
CA ALA A 171 1.60 21.96 7.16
C ALA A 171 1.02 20.53 7.29
N GLY A 172 0.17 20.14 6.33
CA GLY A 172 -0.35 18.76 6.20
C GLY A 172 0.75 17.75 5.91
N ALA A 173 1.67 18.09 4.99
CA ALA A 173 2.81 17.25 4.66
C ALA A 173 3.72 16.96 5.86
N ALA A 174 3.95 17.94 6.73
CA ALA A 174 4.70 17.74 7.96
C ALA A 174 4.00 16.76 8.92
N ARG A 175 2.66 16.83 9.05
CA ARG A 175 1.87 15.87 9.84
C ARG A 175 1.85 14.48 9.22
N ALA A 176 1.69 14.40 7.90
CA ALA A 176 1.74 13.14 7.17
C ALA A 176 3.11 12.46 7.32
N LEU A 177 4.20 13.23 7.26
CA LEU A 177 5.55 12.72 7.49
C LEU A 177 5.71 12.13 8.90
N ALA A 178 5.23 12.82 9.94
CA ALA A 178 5.27 12.31 11.30
C ALA A 178 4.50 10.98 11.42
N LEU A 179 3.28 10.92 10.84
CA LEU A 179 2.47 9.71 10.83
C LEU A 179 3.17 8.55 10.10
N VAL A 180 3.78 8.79 8.95
CA VAL A 180 4.56 7.79 8.19
C VAL A 180 5.71 7.23 9.04
N VAL A 181 6.44 8.09 9.74
CA VAL A 181 7.54 7.70 10.64
C VAL A 181 7.02 6.83 11.79
N ASP A 182 5.91 7.21 12.40
CA ASP A 182 5.31 6.46 13.52
C ASP A 182 4.83 5.08 13.05
N LEU A 183 4.15 5.01 11.90
CA LEU A 183 3.70 3.74 11.30
C LEU A 183 4.88 2.81 10.98
N ALA A 184 5.94 3.36 10.41
CA ALA A 184 7.12 2.59 10.04
C ALA A 184 7.85 2.03 11.27
N ARG A 185 7.99 2.82 12.33
CA ARG A 185 8.57 2.38 13.60
C ARG A 185 7.74 1.31 14.28
N ALA A 186 6.42 1.53 14.39
CA ALA A 186 5.52 0.55 14.98
C ALA A 186 5.55 -0.80 14.26
N ALA A 187 5.72 -0.81 12.94
CA ALA A 187 5.86 -2.04 12.17
C ALA A 187 7.15 -2.82 12.52
N GLN A 188 8.22 -2.12 12.85
CA GLN A 188 9.49 -2.74 13.25
C GLN A 188 9.47 -3.24 14.71
N GLU A 189 8.76 -2.55 15.59
CA GLU A 189 8.67 -2.88 17.02
C GLU A 189 7.68 -4.04 17.30
N GLY A 190 6.65 -4.19 16.49
CA GLY A 190 5.58 -5.19 16.65
C GLY A 190 5.98 -6.63 16.38
N THR A 191 7.27 -6.92 16.16
CA THR A 191 7.82 -8.26 15.84
C THR A 191 8.56 -8.90 17.04
N GLY A 192 8.39 -8.36 18.25
CA GLY A 192 8.98 -8.89 19.49
C GLY A 192 8.05 -9.87 20.23
#